data_e3beaba43940c8637470edc5658ad2f2
#
_entry.id   e3beaba43940c8637470edc5658ad2f2
#
_cell.length_a   1.000
_cell.length_b   1.000
_cell.length_c   1.000
_cell.angle_alpha   90.00
_cell.angle_beta   90.00
_cell.angle_gamma   90.00
#
_symmetry.space_group_name_H-M   'P 1'
#
loop_
_entity.id
_entity.type
_entity.pdbx_description
1 polymer ?
#
loop_
_entity_poly.entity_id
_entity_poly.type
_entity_poly.pdbx_seq_one_letter_code
_entity_poly.pdbx_strand_id
1 'polypeptide(L)'
;RKLWEARGLPLDTAPRDYADSAIELPERNNALRARLGDVLDAAEGRTDVKLVDIRSNDEYTGKVFAPEGVKELAVRAGHVPNAVNVPWGKIVREDGTFKSPEEIKAIYAEVGIDGSKPVITYCRIGERSSHTWFALKHILGYDARNYDGSWTEYGNAVGVPVVNVAGTVWTGK
;
A
#
# COMPACT_ATOMS: atom_id res chain seq x y z
N ARG A 1 -4.16 8.54 -16.31
CA ARG A 1 -5.25 8.97 -17.18
C ARG A 1 -5.16 10.46 -17.50
N LYS A 2 -5.09 11.36 -16.48
CA LYS A 2 -5.04 12.83 -16.68
C LYS A 2 -3.99 13.27 -17.73
N LEU A 3 -2.75 12.76 -17.60
CA LEU A 3 -1.67 13.08 -18.56
C LEU A 3 -1.94 12.53 -19.97
N TRP A 4 -2.56 11.36 -20.08
CA TRP A 4 -2.97 10.76 -21.34
C TRP A 4 -3.98 11.65 -22.08
N GLU A 5 -5.03 12.07 -21.35
CA GLU A 5 -6.06 12.98 -21.88
C GLU A 5 -5.48 14.37 -22.22
N ALA A 6 -4.61 14.92 -21.37
CA ALA A 6 -3.96 16.20 -21.63
C ALA A 6 -3.05 16.19 -22.89
N ARG A 7 -2.55 15.01 -23.27
CA ARG A 7 -1.77 14.80 -24.52
C ARG A 7 -2.64 14.49 -25.74
N GLY A 8 -3.97 14.50 -25.60
CA GLY A 8 -4.89 14.18 -26.70
C GLY A 8 -4.78 12.75 -27.21
N LEU A 9 -4.29 11.82 -26.39
CA LEU A 9 -4.14 10.42 -26.79
C LEU A 9 -5.49 9.71 -26.79
N PRO A 10 -5.72 8.73 -27.72
CA PRO A 10 -7.02 8.14 -27.93
C PRO A 10 -7.51 7.35 -26.71
N LEU A 11 -8.80 7.50 -26.41
CA LEU A 11 -9.54 6.68 -25.47
C LEU A 11 -10.54 5.86 -26.25
N ASP A 12 -10.71 4.59 -25.88
CA ASP A 12 -11.66 3.66 -26.46
C ASP A 12 -12.50 3.03 -25.36
N THR A 13 -13.79 2.94 -25.58
CA THR A 13 -14.76 2.26 -24.70
C THR A 13 -15.30 0.97 -25.31
N ALA A 14 -14.95 0.70 -26.57
CA ALA A 14 -15.39 -0.51 -27.23
C ALA A 14 -14.63 -1.73 -26.66
N PRO A 15 -15.33 -2.79 -26.26
CA PRO A 15 -14.70 -4.04 -25.93
C PRO A 15 -13.99 -4.59 -27.17
N ARG A 16 -12.80 -5.14 -26.98
CA ARG A 16 -12.05 -5.77 -28.06
C ARG A 16 -12.14 -7.28 -27.90
N ASP A 17 -12.56 -7.95 -28.96
CA ASP A 17 -12.46 -9.39 -29.03
C ASP A 17 -11.04 -9.78 -29.48
N TYR A 18 -10.38 -10.59 -28.69
CA TYR A 18 -9.10 -11.19 -29.02
C TYR A 18 -9.29 -12.68 -29.29
N ALA A 19 -8.59 -13.20 -30.28
CA ALA A 19 -8.55 -14.63 -30.47
C ALA A 19 -7.89 -15.31 -29.26
N ASP A 20 -8.35 -16.51 -28.95
CA ASP A 20 -7.73 -17.34 -27.93
C ASP A 20 -6.24 -17.53 -28.24
N SER A 21 -5.40 -17.48 -27.21
CA SER A 21 -3.98 -17.69 -27.33
C SER A 21 -3.52 -18.83 -26.41
N ALA A 22 -2.59 -19.64 -26.89
CA ALA A 22 -1.92 -20.67 -26.10
C ALA A 22 -0.70 -20.02 -25.40
N ILE A 23 -0.91 -19.39 -24.24
CA ILE A 23 0.16 -18.85 -23.42
C ILE A 23 0.49 -19.82 -22.28
N GLU A 24 1.76 -20.17 -22.14
CA GLU A 24 2.27 -20.86 -20.96
C GLU A 24 2.61 -19.80 -19.91
N LEU A 25 1.95 -19.88 -18.75
CA LEU A 25 2.22 -18.98 -17.65
C LEU A 25 3.49 -19.42 -16.91
N PRO A 26 4.42 -18.51 -16.64
CA PRO A 26 5.58 -18.83 -15.79
C PRO A 26 5.13 -19.16 -14.37
N GLU A 27 6.01 -19.77 -13.59
CA GLU A 27 5.77 -19.97 -12.17
C GLU A 27 5.48 -18.63 -11.46
N ARG A 28 4.56 -18.69 -10.50
CA ARG A 28 4.18 -17.52 -9.71
C ARG A 28 5.36 -16.99 -8.91
N ASN A 29 5.73 -15.73 -9.10
CA ASN A 29 6.72 -15.06 -8.26
C ASN A 29 6.11 -14.63 -6.93
N ASN A 30 6.22 -15.47 -5.91
CA ASN A 30 5.71 -15.18 -4.56
C ASN A 30 6.54 -14.11 -3.81
N ALA A 31 7.74 -13.76 -4.30
CA ALA A 31 8.58 -12.73 -3.67
C ALA A 31 8.04 -11.30 -3.84
N LEU A 32 7.04 -11.09 -4.69
CA LEU A 32 6.41 -9.78 -4.87
C LEU A 32 5.32 -9.48 -3.83
N ARG A 33 4.82 -10.51 -3.17
CA ARG A 33 3.65 -10.44 -2.29
C ARG A 33 4.03 -10.76 -0.85
N ALA A 34 3.55 -9.95 0.10
CA ALA A 34 3.55 -10.28 1.52
C ALA A 34 2.17 -10.83 1.91
N ARG A 35 2.14 -11.66 2.93
CA ARG A 35 0.92 -12.24 3.52
C ARG A 35 0.78 -11.78 4.96
N LEU A 36 -0.38 -12.05 5.57
CA LEU A 36 -0.66 -11.70 6.97
C LEU A 36 0.45 -12.15 7.93
N GLY A 37 0.99 -13.37 7.75
CA GLY A 37 2.09 -13.88 8.57
C GLY A 37 3.35 -13.04 8.49
N ASP A 38 3.76 -12.61 7.28
CA ASP A 38 4.93 -11.73 7.09
C ASP A 38 4.75 -10.38 7.81
N VAL A 39 3.53 -9.83 7.74
CA VAL A 39 3.20 -8.55 8.39
C VAL A 39 3.17 -8.70 9.90
N LEU A 40 2.63 -9.81 10.41
CA LEU A 40 2.59 -10.10 11.83
C LEU A 40 4.00 -10.30 12.41
N ASP A 41 4.89 -10.99 11.70
CA ASP A 41 6.29 -11.14 12.09
C ASP A 41 7.01 -9.79 12.22
N ALA A 42 6.76 -8.87 11.29
CA ALA A 42 7.30 -7.51 11.35
C ALA A 42 6.65 -6.68 12.47
N ALA A 43 5.32 -6.80 12.66
CA ALA A 43 4.58 -6.09 13.71
C ALA A 43 5.04 -6.47 15.11
N GLU A 44 5.42 -7.73 15.32
CA GLU A 44 5.90 -8.26 16.60
C GLU A 44 7.44 -8.20 16.76
N GLY A 45 8.14 -7.60 15.79
CA GLY A 45 9.59 -7.45 15.84
C GLY A 45 10.38 -8.75 15.65
N ARG A 46 9.77 -9.79 15.08
CA ARG A 46 10.44 -11.06 14.78
C ARG A 46 11.33 -10.98 13.54
N THR A 47 11.16 -9.94 12.74
CA THR A 47 11.98 -9.67 11.55
C THR A 47 12.37 -8.20 11.47
N ASP A 48 13.42 -7.92 10.68
CA ASP A 48 13.91 -6.55 10.43
C ASP A 48 13.15 -5.83 9.30
N VAL A 49 12.05 -6.42 8.80
CA VAL A 49 11.24 -5.85 7.73
C VAL A 49 10.58 -4.56 8.20
N LYS A 50 10.64 -3.53 7.37
CA LYS A 50 9.96 -2.25 7.59
C LYS A 50 8.54 -2.28 7.04
N LEU A 51 7.59 -1.76 7.81
CA LEU A 51 6.19 -1.66 7.38
C LEU A 51 5.86 -0.21 7.02
N VAL A 52 5.23 -0.01 5.86
CA VAL A 52 4.79 1.31 5.39
C VAL A 52 3.28 1.30 5.19
N ASP A 53 2.59 2.06 6.01
CA ASP A 53 1.18 2.41 5.82
C ASP A 53 1.07 3.62 4.89
N ILE A 54 0.48 3.43 3.72
CA ILE A 54 0.36 4.49 2.72
C ILE A 54 -1.01 5.20 2.75
N ARG A 55 -1.86 4.85 3.73
CA ARG A 55 -3.16 5.50 3.93
C ARG A 55 -2.99 6.92 4.44
N SER A 56 -4.07 7.66 4.52
CA SER A 56 -4.07 8.99 5.13
C SER A 56 -3.61 8.93 6.60
N ASN A 57 -3.14 10.05 7.13
CA ASN A 57 -2.76 10.15 8.53
C ASN A 57 -3.96 9.88 9.47
N ASP A 58 -5.16 10.28 9.07
CA ASP A 58 -6.37 10.06 9.88
C ASP A 58 -6.77 8.57 9.91
N GLU A 59 -6.58 7.81 8.83
CA GLU A 59 -6.72 6.34 8.83
C GLU A 59 -5.64 5.69 9.71
N TYR A 60 -4.39 6.15 9.59
CA TYR A 60 -3.25 5.61 10.34
C TYR A 60 -3.38 5.83 11.85
N THR A 61 -3.75 7.03 12.26
CA THR A 61 -3.93 7.37 13.69
C THR A 61 -5.20 6.77 14.29
N GLY A 62 -6.09 6.26 13.45
CA GLY A 62 -7.36 5.68 13.88
C GLY A 62 -8.48 6.70 14.10
N LYS A 63 -8.34 7.94 13.64
CA LYS A 63 -9.42 8.93 13.68
C LYS A 63 -10.61 8.53 12.83
N VAL A 64 -10.33 7.88 11.69
CA VAL A 64 -11.35 7.36 10.78
C VAL A 64 -11.05 5.92 10.44
N PHE A 65 -12.08 5.12 10.18
CA PHE A 65 -11.93 3.74 9.72
C PHE A 65 -11.52 3.68 8.24
N ALA A 66 -12.07 4.60 7.43
CA ALA A 66 -11.81 4.72 6.00
C ALA A 66 -12.21 6.12 5.52
N PRO A 67 -11.83 6.53 4.30
CA PRO A 67 -12.36 7.73 3.66
C PRO A 67 -13.88 7.67 3.51
N GLU A 68 -14.53 8.82 3.46
CA GLU A 68 -15.96 8.92 3.25
C GLU A 68 -16.41 8.21 1.95
N GLY A 69 -17.54 7.53 1.99
CA GLY A 69 -18.13 6.80 0.85
C GLY A 69 -17.53 5.43 0.60
N VAL A 70 -16.55 5.01 1.39
CA VAL A 70 -15.95 3.68 1.29
C VAL A 70 -16.80 2.65 2.04
N LYS A 71 -17.09 1.52 1.40
CA LYS A 71 -17.93 0.45 1.96
C LYS A 71 -17.14 -0.69 2.62
N GLU A 72 -15.90 -0.92 2.19
CA GLU A 72 -15.03 -1.98 2.76
C GLU A 72 -14.35 -1.44 4.01
N LEU A 73 -14.83 -1.86 5.16
CA LEU A 73 -14.34 -1.42 6.46
C LEU A 73 -13.72 -2.57 7.26
N ALA A 74 -12.61 -2.27 7.92
CA ALA A 74 -12.15 -3.08 9.04
C ALA A 74 -12.94 -2.69 10.30
N VAL A 75 -13.20 -3.65 11.18
CA VAL A 75 -13.88 -3.40 12.46
C VAL A 75 -13.00 -2.67 13.48
N ARG A 76 -11.70 -2.57 13.22
CA ARG A 76 -10.75 -1.82 14.05
C ARG A 76 -10.16 -0.63 13.29
N ALA A 77 -10.03 0.50 13.98
CA ALA A 77 -9.32 1.67 13.51
C ALA A 77 -7.85 1.62 13.95
N GLY A 78 -6.96 2.35 13.25
CA GLY A 78 -5.54 2.43 13.58
C GLY A 78 -4.64 1.80 12.53
N HIS A 79 -3.48 1.28 12.96
CA HIS A 79 -2.45 0.74 12.08
C HIS A 79 -1.73 -0.48 12.66
N VAL A 80 -0.94 -1.15 11.82
CA VAL A 80 -0.06 -2.27 12.22
C VAL A 80 1.07 -1.73 13.11
N PRO A 81 1.36 -2.34 14.27
CA PRO A 81 2.49 -1.92 15.09
C PRO A 81 3.80 -1.87 14.29
N ASN A 82 4.68 -0.94 14.65
CA ASN A 82 5.96 -0.68 14.00
C ASN A 82 5.87 -0.16 12.54
N ALA A 83 4.67 0.07 12.00
CA ALA A 83 4.51 0.70 10.70
C ALA A 83 4.78 2.21 10.78
N VAL A 84 5.43 2.74 9.74
CA VAL A 84 5.53 4.19 9.52
C VAL A 84 4.46 4.64 8.52
N ASN A 85 4.02 5.90 8.62
CA ASN A 85 3.01 6.43 7.72
C ASN A 85 3.62 7.34 6.66
N VAL A 86 3.51 6.94 5.40
CA VAL A 86 3.84 7.78 4.25
C VAL A 86 2.66 7.74 3.29
N PRO A 87 1.72 8.69 3.36
CA PRO A 87 0.58 8.75 2.45
C PRO A 87 1.03 8.72 0.98
N TRP A 88 0.38 7.87 0.18
CA TRP A 88 0.78 7.62 -1.22
C TRP A 88 0.90 8.90 -2.07
N GLY A 89 0.08 9.92 -1.77
CA GLY A 89 0.12 11.20 -2.48
C GLY A 89 1.41 11.98 -2.28
N LYS A 90 2.23 11.67 -1.27
CA LYS A 90 3.52 12.36 -1.06
C LYS A 90 4.53 12.10 -2.17
N ILE A 91 4.41 10.99 -2.90
CA ILE A 91 5.36 10.59 -3.94
C ILE A 91 4.89 10.88 -5.37
N VAL A 92 3.78 11.60 -5.52
CA VAL A 92 3.25 12.02 -6.83
C VAL A 92 3.19 13.53 -6.93
N ARG A 93 3.23 14.03 -8.17
CA ARG A 93 3.00 15.42 -8.56
C ARG A 93 1.52 15.68 -8.80
N GLU A 94 1.15 16.94 -8.95
CA GLU A 94 -0.25 17.34 -9.23
C GLU A 94 -0.80 16.76 -10.53
N ASP A 95 0.06 16.54 -11.52
CA ASP A 95 -0.30 15.91 -12.79
C ASP A 95 -0.47 14.37 -12.69
N GLY A 96 -0.22 13.80 -11.52
CA GLY A 96 -0.33 12.37 -11.24
C GLY A 96 0.90 11.54 -11.63
N THR A 97 2.00 12.19 -12.06
CA THR A 97 3.27 11.49 -12.28
C THR A 97 4.03 11.28 -10.98
N PHE A 98 4.92 10.28 -10.95
CA PHE A 98 5.84 10.13 -9.83
C PHE A 98 6.79 11.32 -9.72
N LYS A 99 7.17 11.66 -8.51
CA LYS A 99 8.32 12.53 -8.24
C LYS A 99 9.62 11.86 -8.72
N SER A 100 10.73 12.61 -8.74
CA SER A 100 12.02 12.03 -9.12
C SER A 100 12.47 10.95 -8.13
N PRO A 101 13.35 10.03 -8.53
CA PRO A 101 13.90 9.03 -7.61
C PRO A 101 14.52 9.65 -6.36
N GLU A 102 15.23 10.78 -6.51
CA GLU A 102 15.89 11.50 -5.42
C GLU A 102 14.87 12.09 -4.43
N GLU A 103 13.79 12.69 -4.95
CA GLU A 103 12.69 13.21 -4.13
C GLU A 103 11.99 12.09 -3.36
N ILE A 104 11.69 10.97 -4.03
CA ILE A 104 11.07 9.80 -3.37
C ILE A 104 11.99 9.22 -2.30
N LYS A 105 13.28 9.06 -2.61
CA LYS A 105 14.28 8.57 -1.66
C LYS A 105 14.36 9.45 -0.41
N ALA A 106 14.37 10.77 -0.58
CA ALA A 106 14.41 11.72 0.53
C ALA A 106 13.18 11.57 1.44
N ILE A 107 11.96 11.47 0.86
CA ILE A 107 10.72 11.30 1.61
C ILE A 107 10.75 10.03 2.48
N TYR A 108 11.26 8.91 1.94
CA TYR A 108 11.31 7.66 2.70
C TYR A 108 12.45 7.63 3.71
N ALA A 109 13.57 8.30 3.44
CA ALA A 109 14.67 8.43 4.38
C ALA A 109 14.26 9.16 5.68
N GLU A 110 13.36 10.15 5.60
CA GLU A 110 12.82 10.87 6.77
C GLU A 110 12.14 9.94 7.79
N VAL A 111 11.62 8.80 7.33
CA VAL A 111 10.97 7.80 8.18
C VAL A 111 11.82 6.53 8.39
N GLY A 112 13.12 6.61 8.08
CA GLY A 112 14.07 5.52 8.29
C GLY A 112 13.96 4.37 7.29
N ILE A 113 13.50 4.65 6.08
CA ILE A 113 13.45 3.70 4.96
C ILE A 113 14.43 4.16 3.89
N ASP A 114 15.59 3.55 3.87
CA ASP A 114 16.73 3.91 3.03
C ASP A 114 17.16 2.80 2.04
N GLY A 115 16.44 1.67 2.06
CA GLY A 115 16.73 0.50 1.23
C GLY A 115 17.67 -0.52 1.87
N SER A 116 18.19 -0.25 3.07
CA SER A 116 19.07 -1.20 3.80
C SER A 116 18.31 -2.42 4.35
N LYS A 117 17.00 -2.33 4.48
CA LYS A 117 16.11 -3.40 4.99
C LYS A 117 14.96 -3.66 4.05
N PRO A 118 14.43 -4.90 4.00
CA PRO A 118 13.22 -5.20 3.24
C PRO A 118 12.03 -4.36 3.71
N VAL A 119 11.12 -4.06 2.79
CA VAL A 119 9.94 -3.22 3.05
C VAL A 119 8.67 -3.95 2.65
N ILE A 120 7.63 -3.85 3.48
CA ILE A 120 6.27 -4.25 3.10
C ILE A 120 5.38 -3.01 3.10
N THR A 121 4.72 -2.76 1.97
CA THR A 121 3.73 -1.69 1.83
C THR A 121 2.33 -2.25 2.00
N TYR A 122 1.46 -1.51 2.68
CA TYR A 122 0.05 -1.84 2.77
C TYR A 122 -0.83 -0.58 2.75
N CYS A 123 -2.07 -0.75 2.35
CA CYS A 123 -3.09 0.30 2.44
C CYS A 123 -4.37 -0.25 3.08
N ARG A 124 -5.50 -0.14 2.40
CA ARG A 124 -6.77 -0.72 2.83
C ARG A 124 -7.03 -2.09 2.20
N ILE A 125 -6.84 -2.22 0.87
CA ILE A 125 -7.10 -3.44 0.09
C ILE A 125 -5.96 -3.80 -0.88
N GLY A 126 -4.76 -3.26 -0.69
CA GLY A 126 -3.58 -3.54 -1.53
C GLY A 126 -3.49 -2.74 -2.84
N GLU A 127 -4.53 -2.04 -3.26
CA GLU A 127 -4.58 -1.28 -4.51
C GLU A 127 -3.65 -0.06 -4.46
N ARG A 128 -3.87 0.88 -3.55
CA ARG A 128 -3.03 2.08 -3.39
C ARG A 128 -1.59 1.72 -3.02
N SER A 129 -1.38 0.66 -2.25
CA SER A 129 -0.04 0.24 -1.84
C SER A 129 0.77 -0.40 -2.97
N SER A 130 0.13 -0.93 -4.01
CA SER A 130 0.83 -1.42 -5.20
C SER A 130 1.56 -0.29 -5.95
N HIS A 131 0.99 0.92 -5.96
CA HIS A 131 1.62 2.12 -6.50
C HIS A 131 2.90 2.48 -5.71
N THR A 132 2.84 2.47 -4.39
CA THR A 132 4.01 2.70 -3.52
C THR A 132 5.04 1.59 -3.65
N TRP A 133 4.60 0.33 -3.66
CA TRP A 133 5.46 -0.82 -3.92
C TRP A 133 6.22 -0.67 -5.24
N PHE A 134 5.54 -0.24 -6.31
CA PHE A 134 6.18 0.01 -7.59
C PHE A 134 7.29 1.06 -7.48
N ALA A 135 7.02 2.16 -6.77
CA ALA A 135 8.02 3.22 -6.57
C ALA A 135 9.25 2.70 -5.80
N LEU A 136 9.04 2.00 -4.69
CA LEU A 136 10.15 1.47 -3.88
C LEU A 136 10.93 0.40 -4.64
N LYS A 137 10.23 -0.54 -5.30
CA LYS A 137 10.90 -1.67 -5.96
C LYS A 137 11.51 -1.31 -7.31
N HIS A 138 10.75 -0.62 -8.17
CA HIS A 138 11.14 -0.42 -9.58
C HIS A 138 11.78 0.95 -9.86
N ILE A 139 11.49 1.96 -9.06
CA ILE A 139 12.13 3.27 -9.20
C ILE A 139 13.38 3.35 -8.32
N LEU A 140 13.28 2.91 -7.05
CA LEU A 140 14.41 2.98 -6.10
C LEU A 140 15.25 1.71 -6.02
N GLY A 141 14.77 0.58 -6.54
CA GLY A 141 15.50 -0.71 -6.47
C GLY A 141 15.50 -1.37 -5.09
N TYR A 142 14.61 -0.97 -4.18
CA TYR A 142 14.53 -1.54 -2.84
C TYR A 142 13.93 -2.95 -2.84
N ASP A 143 14.28 -3.77 -1.86
CA ASP A 143 13.59 -5.04 -1.63
C ASP A 143 12.21 -4.77 -1.01
N ALA A 144 11.19 -4.63 -1.88
CA ALA A 144 9.85 -4.28 -1.47
C ALA A 144 8.83 -5.33 -1.91
N ARG A 145 7.87 -5.61 -1.01
CA ARG A 145 6.71 -6.50 -1.23
C ARG A 145 5.41 -5.74 -0.95
N ASN A 146 4.33 -6.09 -1.64
CA ASN A 146 3.01 -5.55 -1.39
C ASN A 146 2.17 -6.54 -0.55
N TYR A 147 1.58 -6.05 0.52
CA TYR A 147 0.59 -6.79 1.30
C TYR A 147 -0.81 -6.39 0.80
N ASP A 148 -1.39 -7.19 -0.07
CA ASP A 148 -2.67 -6.90 -0.72
C ASP A 148 -3.89 -7.15 0.17
N GLY A 149 -3.84 -8.04 1.15
CA GLY A 149 -4.85 -8.16 2.18
C GLY A 149 -5.04 -6.88 2.99
N SER A 150 -3.94 -6.18 3.21
CA SER A 150 -3.89 -4.82 3.78
C SER A 150 -4.70 -4.65 5.08
N TRP A 151 -5.22 -3.45 5.34
CA TRP A 151 -5.96 -3.18 6.57
C TRP A 151 -7.30 -3.92 6.64
N THR A 152 -7.93 -4.20 5.50
CA THR A 152 -9.18 -4.97 5.49
C THR A 152 -8.97 -6.41 6.00
N GLU A 153 -7.85 -7.04 5.69
CA GLU A 153 -7.50 -8.33 6.29
C GLU A 153 -7.00 -8.16 7.72
N TYR A 154 -5.98 -7.33 7.93
CA TYR A 154 -5.32 -7.18 9.24
C TYR A 154 -6.25 -6.61 10.30
N GLY A 155 -6.99 -5.55 9.99
CA GLY A 155 -7.91 -4.89 10.91
C GLY A 155 -9.12 -5.73 11.32
N ASN A 156 -9.43 -6.81 10.57
CA ASN A 156 -10.48 -7.78 10.89
C ASN A 156 -9.94 -9.07 11.50
N ALA A 157 -8.62 -9.33 11.41
CA ALA A 157 -8.04 -10.55 11.94
C ALA A 157 -8.10 -10.59 13.48
N VAL A 158 -8.56 -11.71 14.04
CA VAL A 158 -8.66 -11.91 15.49
C VAL A 158 -7.28 -12.16 16.08
N GLY A 159 -7.00 -11.55 17.24
CA GLY A 159 -5.78 -11.81 18.01
C GLY A 159 -4.51 -11.10 17.52
N VAL A 160 -4.57 -10.31 16.44
CA VAL A 160 -3.41 -9.54 15.98
C VAL A 160 -3.33 -8.18 16.72
N PRO A 161 -2.12 -7.66 17.02
CA PRO A 161 -1.95 -6.39 17.70
C PRO A 161 -2.29 -5.20 16.78
N VAL A 162 -2.87 -4.15 17.34
CA VAL A 162 -3.22 -2.91 16.62
C VAL A 162 -2.82 -1.71 17.45
N VAL A 163 -2.26 -0.69 16.82
CA VAL A 163 -2.05 0.63 17.41
C VAL A 163 -3.18 1.56 16.95
N ASN A 164 -3.96 2.08 17.90
CA ASN A 164 -5.05 3.03 17.66
C ASN A 164 -4.83 4.26 18.53
N VAL A 165 -4.15 5.26 17.99
CA VAL A 165 -3.77 6.48 18.74
C VAL A 165 -4.98 7.32 19.12
N ALA A 166 -5.98 7.41 18.25
CA ALA A 166 -7.19 8.20 18.48
C ALA A 166 -8.19 7.51 19.42
N GLY A 167 -8.04 6.21 19.68
CA GLY A 167 -8.95 5.45 20.53
C GLY A 167 -10.34 5.22 19.95
N THR A 168 -10.53 5.45 18.65
CA THR A 168 -11.83 5.27 18.00
C THR A 168 -12.26 3.81 18.01
N VAL A 169 -13.47 3.55 18.45
CA VAL A 169 -14.09 2.23 18.46
C VAL A 169 -15.29 2.17 17.52
N TRP A 170 -15.48 1.03 16.90
CA TRP A 170 -16.63 0.81 16.04
C TRP A 170 -17.91 0.66 16.87
N THR A 171 -18.92 1.45 16.54
CA THR A 171 -20.19 1.50 17.29
C THR A 171 -21.34 0.75 16.61
N GLY A 172 -21.04 0.06 15.50
CA GLY A 172 -22.04 -0.75 14.77
C GLY A 172 -23.01 0.05 13.89
N LYS A 173 -22.64 1.29 13.53
CA LYS A 173 -23.46 2.15 12.66
C LYS A 173 -22.83 2.32 11.29
#